data_a6d15c97722e10c5ccbe88e55a90b41d
#
_entry.id   a6d15c97722e10c5ccbe88e55a90b41d
#
_cell.length_a   1.000
_cell.length_b   1.000
_cell.length_c   1.000
_cell.angle_alpha   90.00
_cell.angle_beta   90.00
_cell.angle_gamma   90.00
#
_symmetry.space_group_name_H-M   'P 1'
#
loop_
_entity.id
_entity.type
_entity.pdbx_description
1 polymer ?
#
loop_
_entity_poly.entity_id
_entity_poly.type
_entity_poly.pdbx_seq_one_letter_code
_entity_poly.pdbx_strand_id
1 'polypeptide(L)'
;MYKRQGEIVDKIQESVKSIQGILINAGAFTHTSISIRDALIGSKIPFVELHISNIFSREDFRKESFLTDKAIGIISGFGISSYSLALEGIIGYLSIKD
;
A
#
# COMPACT_ATOMS: atom_id res chain seq x y z
N MET A 1 12.94 6.48 -4.08
CA MET A 1 11.59 6.03 -4.50
C MET A 1 11.70 4.91 -5.52
N TYR A 2 10.92 3.87 -5.35
CA TYR A 2 10.91 2.73 -6.26
C TYR A 2 9.96 3.02 -7.42
N LYS A 3 10.47 3.06 -8.64
CA LYS A 3 9.70 3.44 -9.82
C LYS A 3 9.24 2.26 -10.67
N ARG A 4 9.87 1.11 -10.51
CA ARG A 4 9.56 -0.07 -11.30
C ARG A 4 8.84 -1.10 -10.45
N GLN A 5 7.89 -1.80 -11.07
CA GLN A 5 7.16 -2.87 -10.41
C GLN A 5 8.08 -3.89 -9.77
N GLY A 6 9.11 -4.33 -10.50
CA GLY A 6 10.07 -5.32 -9.98
C GLY A 6 10.83 -4.84 -8.77
N GLU A 7 11.18 -3.55 -8.73
CA GLU A 7 11.86 -2.97 -7.57
C GLU A 7 10.97 -2.98 -6.33
N ILE A 8 9.69 -2.70 -6.51
CA ILE A 8 8.73 -2.73 -5.40
C ILE A 8 8.58 -4.15 -4.88
N VAL A 9 8.43 -5.12 -5.77
CA VAL A 9 8.32 -6.53 -5.39
C VAL A 9 9.56 -6.99 -4.63
N ASP A 10 10.76 -6.66 -5.14
CA ASP A 10 12.01 -7.05 -4.49
C ASP A 10 12.11 -6.46 -3.09
N LYS A 11 11.72 -5.19 -2.94
CA LYS A 11 11.78 -4.53 -1.63
C LYS A 11 10.83 -5.19 -0.63
N ILE A 12 9.65 -5.56 -1.07
CA ILE A 12 8.69 -6.27 -0.22
C ILE A 12 9.28 -7.60 0.25
N GLN A 13 9.87 -8.36 -0.67
CA GLN A 13 10.46 -9.66 -0.34
C GLN A 13 11.65 -9.55 0.60
N GLU A 14 12.48 -8.52 0.42
CA GLU A 14 13.60 -8.27 1.31
C GLU A 14 13.16 -7.90 2.72
N SER A 15 11.97 -7.31 2.86
CA SER A 15 11.50 -6.76 4.13
C SER A 15 10.85 -7.79 5.04
N VAL A 16 10.55 -8.99 4.55
CA VAL A 16 9.71 -9.98 5.24
C VAL A 16 10.16 -10.28 6.68
N LYS A 17 11.46 -10.27 6.93
CA LYS A 17 11.99 -10.64 8.25
C LYS A 17 12.31 -9.45 9.15
N SER A 18 12.19 -8.22 8.66
CA SER A 18 12.73 -7.06 9.36
C SER A 18 11.72 -5.98 9.71
N ILE A 19 10.51 -6.03 9.16
CA ILE A 19 9.53 -4.96 9.38
C ILE A 19 8.17 -5.53 9.78
N GLN A 20 7.40 -4.69 10.50
CA GLN A 20 6.10 -5.07 11.06
C GLN A 20 4.92 -4.57 10.24
N GLY A 21 5.15 -3.61 9.36
CA GLY A 21 4.09 -3.02 8.56
C GLY A 21 4.62 -2.30 7.35
N ILE A 22 3.78 -2.09 6.37
CA ILE A 22 4.12 -1.45 5.11
C ILE A 22 3.13 -0.33 4.80
N LEU A 23 3.65 0.83 4.42
CA LEU A 23 2.86 1.89 3.81
C LEU A 23 3.21 1.89 2.33
N ILE A 24 2.24 1.66 1.47
CA ILE A 24 2.53 1.53 0.05
C ILE A 24 1.77 2.53 -0.80
N ASN A 25 2.53 3.30 -1.59
CA ASN A 25 2.00 4.14 -2.65
C ASN A 25 2.54 3.57 -3.96
N ALA A 26 1.80 2.63 -4.53
CA ALA A 26 2.22 1.96 -5.76
C ALA A 26 1.92 2.78 -7.01
N GLY A 27 1.22 3.91 -6.88
CA GLY A 27 0.87 4.74 -8.01
C GLY A 27 0.04 3.98 -9.03
N ALA A 28 0.40 4.08 -10.30
CA ALA A 28 -0.33 3.40 -11.38
C ALA A 28 -0.31 1.87 -11.24
N PHE A 29 0.68 1.31 -10.57
CA PHE A 29 0.76 -0.15 -10.40
C PHE A 29 -0.34 -0.69 -9.51
N THR A 30 -0.98 0.14 -8.70
CA THR A 30 -2.12 -0.25 -7.88
C THR A 30 -3.24 -0.83 -8.73
N HIS A 31 -3.37 -0.34 -9.97
CA HIS A 31 -4.47 -0.71 -10.87
C HIS A 31 -4.13 -1.85 -11.83
N THR A 32 -2.85 -2.23 -11.93
CA THR A 32 -2.40 -3.16 -12.95
C THR A 32 -1.50 -4.28 -12.45
N SER A 33 -0.87 -4.13 -11.28
CA SER A 33 0.16 -5.08 -10.87
C SER A 33 -0.36 -6.19 -9.97
N ILE A 34 -0.50 -7.36 -10.55
CA ILE A 34 -0.79 -8.58 -9.79
C ILE A 34 0.45 -9.03 -9.03
N SER A 35 1.65 -8.77 -9.57
CA SER A 35 2.91 -9.15 -8.90
C SER A 35 3.09 -8.43 -7.57
N ILE A 36 2.76 -7.14 -7.50
CA ILE A 36 2.85 -6.40 -6.24
C ILE A 36 1.83 -6.94 -5.24
N ARG A 37 0.60 -7.21 -5.69
CA ARG A 37 -0.43 -7.81 -4.85
C ARG A 37 0.05 -9.14 -4.27
N ASP A 38 0.59 -10.02 -5.11
CA ASP A 38 1.05 -11.33 -4.67
C ASP A 38 2.22 -11.22 -3.68
N ALA A 39 3.13 -10.28 -3.90
CA ALA A 39 4.25 -10.06 -2.98
C ALA A 39 3.75 -9.60 -1.61
N LEU A 40 2.78 -8.70 -1.57
CA LEU A 40 2.21 -8.20 -0.31
C LEU A 40 1.49 -9.32 0.44
N ILE A 41 0.68 -10.11 -0.25
CA ILE A 41 -0.03 -11.23 0.37
C ILE A 41 0.97 -12.26 0.87
N GLY A 42 1.97 -12.60 0.06
CA GLY A 42 2.99 -13.57 0.42
C GLY A 42 3.87 -13.14 1.59
N SER A 43 4.05 -11.84 1.78
CA SER A 43 4.85 -11.32 2.88
C SER A 43 4.19 -11.56 4.24
N LYS A 44 2.86 -11.63 4.27
CA LYS A 44 2.06 -11.72 5.50
C LYS A 44 2.24 -10.51 6.42
N ILE A 45 2.79 -9.42 5.90
CA ILE A 45 2.96 -8.18 6.64
C ILE A 45 1.73 -7.30 6.39
N PRO A 46 1.08 -6.75 7.44
CA PRO A 46 -0.04 -5.84 7.23
C PRO A 46 0.41 -4.59 6.48
N PHE A 47 -0.42 -4.10 5.58
CA PHE A 47 -0.08 -2.92 4.81
C PHE A 47 -1.26 -1.97 4.66
N VAL A 48 -0.93 -0.68 4.54
CA VAL A 48 -1.90 0.37 4.24
C VAL A 48 -1.62 0.87 2.83
N GLU A 49 -2.66 0.90 2.01
CA GLU A 49 -2.59 1.48 0.67
C GLU A 49 -2.81 2.99 0.80
N LEU A 50 -1.95 3.80 0.17
CA LEU A 50 -2.16 5.24 0.18
C LEU A 50 -1.95 5.86 -1.18
N HIS A 51 -2.66 6.95 -1.40
CA HIS A 51 -2.57 7.74 -2.62
C HIS A 51 -2.58 9.21 -2.25
N ILE A 52 -1.67 9.99 -2.84
CA ILE A 52 -1.56 11.41 -2.57
C ILE A 52 -2.78 12.16 -3.07
N SER A 53 -3.28 11.81 -4.25
CA SER A 53 -4.47 12.42 -4.82
C SER A 53 -5.69 11.52 -4.63
N ASN A 54 -6.88 12.10 -4.74
CA ASN A 54 -8.12 11.34 -4.63
C ASN A 54 -8.36 10.52 -5.89
N ILE A 55 -7.99 9.24 -5.87
CA ILE A 55 -8.14 8.34 -7.02
C ILE A 55 -9.61 8.08 -7.38
N PHE A 56 -10.52 8.29 -6.43
CA PHE A 56 -11.94 8.01 -6.65
C PHE A 56 -12.64 9.11 -7.46
N SER A 57 -11.96 10.23 -7.71
CA SER A 57 -12.48 11.27 -8.59
C SER A 57 -11.99 11.15 -10.02
N ARG A 58 -11.23 10.09 -10.33
CA ARG A 58 -10.66 9.85 -11.66
C ARG A 58 -11.55 8.95 -12.51
N GLU A 59 -11.05 8.60 -13.70
CA GLU A 59 -11.74 7.67 -14.60
C GLU A 59 -11.97 6.32 -13.92
N ASP A 60 -13.02 5.62 -14.34
CA ASP A 60 -13.45 4.38 -13.70
C ASP A 60 -12.34 3.35 -13.55
N PHE A 61 -11.49 3.18 -14.57
CA PHE A 61 -10.43 2.17 -14.50
C PHE A 61 -9.39 2.49 -13.42
N ARG A 62 -9.31 3.73 -12.97
CA ARG A 62 -8.38 4.14 -11.92
C ARG A 62 -8.98 4.06 -10.52
N LYS A 63 -10.27 3.76 -10.42
CA LYS A 63 -10.92 3.60 -9.12
C LYS A 63 -10.71 2.22 -8.55
N GLU A 64 -10.42 1.24 -9.38
CA GLU A 64 -10.16 -0.11 -8.94
C GLU A 64 -8.71 -0.29 -8.53
N SER A 65 -8.48 -1.05 -7.48
CA SER A 65 -7.14 -1.34 -6.99
C SER A 65 -7.01 -2.82 -6.72
N PHE A 66 -5.89 -3.39 -7.12
CA PHE A 66 -5.58 -4.79 -6.82
C PHE A 66 -5.12 -4.98 -5.37
N LEU A 67 -4.98 -3.90 -4.61
CA LEU A 67 -4.45 -3.94 -3.24
C LEU A 67 -5.52 -3.74 -2.18
N THR A 68 -6.58 -3.00 -2.50
CA THR A 68 -7.55 -2.52 -1.49
C THR A 68 -8.20 -3.63 -0.68
N ASP A 69 -8.54 -4.74 -1.32
CA ASP A 69 -9.24 -5.83 -0.64
C ASP A 69 -8.36 -6.57 0.38
N LYS A 70 -7.03 -6.41 0.30
CA LYS A 70 -6.09 -7.06 1.21
C LYS A 70 -5.42 -6.09 2.17
N ALA A 71 -5.49 -4.79 1.90
CA ALA A 71 -4.94 -3.78 2.78
C ALA A 71 -5.74 -3.73 4.08
N ILE A 72 -5.08 -3.37 5.18
CA ILE A 72 -5.81 -3.13 6.44
C ILE A 72 -6.57 -1.80 6.40
N GLY A 73 -6.22 -0.91 5.49
CA GLY A 73 -6.90 0.36 5.29
C GLY A 73 -6.38 1.05 4.05
N ILE A 74 -7.11 2.09 3.64
CA ILE A 74 -6.74 2.90 2.49
C ILE A 74 -6.86 4.38 2.85
N ILE A 75 -5.89 5.19 2.40
CA ILE A 75 -5.92 6.63 2.54
C ILE A 75 -5.73 7.24 1.17
N SER A 76 -6.56 8.21 0.82
CA SER A 76 -6.55 8.81 -0.51
C SER A 76 -6.92 10.28 -0.43
N GLY A 77 -6.13 11.12 -1.09
CA GLY A 77 -6.54 12.49 -1.35
C GLY A 77 -6.02 13.58 -0.43
N PHE A 78 -5.18 13.29 0.52
CA PHE A 78 -4.68 14.29 1.48
C PHE A 78 -3.28 14.80 1.15
N GLY A 79 -2.84 14.65 -0.10
CA GLY A 79 -1.50 15.08 -0.48
C GLY A 79 -0.44 14.35 0.33
N ILE A 80 0.66 15.03 0.61
CA ILE A 80 1.77 14.44 1.36
C ILE A 80 1.35 14.02 2.77
N SER A 81 0.34 14.66 3.35
CA SER A 81 -0.18 14.27 4.67
C SER A 81 -0.72 12.85 4.69
N SER A 82 -1.01 12.26 3.53
CA SER A 82 -1.46 10.87 3.44
C SER A 82 -0.47 9.90 4.08
N TYR A 83 0.83 10.18 3.99
CA TYR A 83 1.85 9.33 4.61
C TYR A 83 1.75 9.35 6.14
N SER A 84 1.59 10.53 6.73
CA SER A 84 1.47 10.65 8.20
C SER A 84 0.20 9.97 8.68
N LEU A 85 -0.90 10.14 7.97
CA LEU A 85 -2.17 9.51 8.34
C LEU A 85 -2.09 7.99 8.24
N ALA A 86 -1.45 7.48 7.19
CA ALA A 86 -1.27 6.04 7.03
C ALA A 86 -0.39 5.47 8.14
N LEU A 87 0.66 6.20 8.53
CA LEU A 87 1.54 5.77 9.61
C LEU A 87 0.77 5.68 10.93
N GLU A 88 -0.02 6.70 11.26
CA GLU A 88 -0.85 6.66 12.46
C GLU A 88 -1.80 5.46 12.44
N GLY A 89 -2.41 5.21 11.29
CA GLY A 89 -3.36 4.12 11.14
C GLY A 89 -2.71 2.76 11.38
N ILE A 90 -1.54 2.52 10.80
CA ILE A 90 -0.88 1.23 10.93
C ILE A 90 -0.31 1.03 12.33
N ILE A 91 0.20 2.09 12.96
CA ILE A 91 0.66 2.00 14.33
C ILE A 91 -0.49 1.63 15.27
N GLY A 92 -1.65 2.28 15.08
CA GLY A 92 -2.84 1.95 15.86
C GLY A 92 -3.28 0.49 15.67
N TYR A 93 -3.26 0.02 14.43
CA TYR A 93 -3.61 -1.37 14.12
C TYR A 93 -2.68 -2.36 14.81
N LEU A 94 -1.37 -2.12 14.72
CA LEU A 94 -0.38 -3.00 15.32
C LEU A 94 -0.47 -3.02 16.84
N SER A 95 -0.81 -1.88 17.45
CA SER A 95 -0.97 -1.77 18.91
C SER A 95 -2.17 -2.57 19.41
N ILE A 96 -3.28 -2.54 18.67
CA ILE A 96 -4.49 -3.26 19.04
C ILE A 96 -4.32 -4.76 18.85
N LYS A 97 -3.58 -5.16 17.83
CA LYS A 97 -3.42 -6.57 17.46
C LYS A 97 -2.70 -7.37 18.54
N ASP A 98 -1.85 -6.71 19.30
CA ASP A 98 -1.16 -7.37 20.40
C ASP A 98 -2.10 -7.63 21.58
#